data_83c7728ce1d2f26ddf6577bf98871c09
#
_entry.id   83c7728ce1d2f26ddf6577bf98871c09
#
_cell.length_a   1.000
_cell.length_b   1.000
_cell.length_c   1.000
_cell.angle_alpha   90.00
_cell.angle_beta   90.00
_cell.angle_gamma   90.00
#
_symmetry.space_group_name_H-M   'P 1'
#
loop_
_entity.id
_entity.type
_entity.pdbx_description
1 polymer ?
#
loop_
_entity_poly.entity_id
_entity_poly.type
_entity_poly.pdbx_seq_one_letter_code
_entity_poly.pdbx_strand_id
1 'polypeptide(L)'
;LFHGTLPSTGEEFKFRPFLVKEEKILMLASQSDEFKDLVNACTQVVENCTFGKIDINKLPMYDLQDLFLQIRRNSIGSEQDFVPTCGECEKTTAYTIDLNELKVEGLDDMPDGKINVNDEFVIKMRYPTAISFVNDFDTDDDISVISSCIESIETEEDSTAIEDVEREELVEFLESLPIDVMNEMRTFIRAMPTLVHIIDYTCPHCNSEQKVSINGYEHFFA
;
A
#
# COMPACT_ATOMS: atom_id res chain seq x y z
N LEU A 1 4.50 -19.94 -16.60
CA LEU A 1 4.85 -19.41 -15.29
C LEU A 1 5.86 -18.30 -15.46
N PHE A 2 5.63 -17.20 -14.77
CA PHE A 2 6.52 -16.06 -14.68
C PHE A 2 7.22 -16.04 -13.32
N HIS A 3 8.28 -15.27 -13.22
CA HIS A 3 9.02 -15.05 -11.98
C HIS A 3 8.93 -13.57 -11.62
N GLY A 4 8.76 -13.29 -10.35
CA GLY A 4 8.76 -11.95 -9.79
C GLY A 4 9.58 -11.92 -8.49
N THR A 5 9.77 -10.72 -7.95
CA THR A 5 10.46 -10.49 -6.68
C THR A 5 9.63 -9.55 -5.81
N LEU A 6 9.61 -9.81 -4.51
CA LEU A 6 9.00 -8.90 -3.54
C LEU A 6 9.93 -7.71 -3.26
N PRO A 7 9.46 -6.47 -3.38
CA PRO A 7 10.29 -5.28 -3.11
C PRO A 7 10.89 -5.25 -1.71
N SER A 8 10.14 -5.66 -0.69
CA SER A 8 10.59 -5.57 0.72
C SER A 8 11.73 -6.51 1.07
N THR A 9 11.74 -7.72 0.49
CA THR A 9 12.66 -8.79 0.90
C THR A 9 13.59 -9.26 -0.21
N GLY A 10 13.27 -8.94 -1.48
CA GLY A 10 13.95 -9.51 -2.64
C GLY A 10 13.64 -11.00 -2.85
N GLU A 11 12.67 -11.57 -2.12
CA GLU A 11 12.27 -12.98 -2.27
C GLU A 11 11.67 -13.22 -3.65
N GLU A 12 12.15 -14.28 -4.32
CA GLU A 12 11.63 -14.69 -5.61
C GLU A 12 10.37 -15.54 -5.47
N PHE A 13 9.37 -15.23 -6.28
CA PHE A 13 8.15 -16.04 -6.36
C PHE A 13 7.79 -16.40 -7.79
N LYS A 14 6.88 -17.36 -7.93
CA LYS A 14 6.34 -17.80 -9.23
C LYS A 14 4.86 -17.49 -9.30
N PHE A 15 4.44 -16.98 -10.46
CA PHE A 15 3.05 -16.69 -10.70
C PHE A 15 2.59 -17.06 -12.10
N ARG A 16 1.27 -17.13 -12.29
CA ARG A 16 0.62 -17.21 -13.60
C ARG A 16 -0.13 -15.92 -13.91
N PRO A 17 -0.39 -15.61 -15.17
CA PRO A 17 -1.36 -14.57 -15.52
C PRO A 17 -2.73 -14.89 -14.91
N PHE A 18 -3.55 -13.88 -14.69
CA PHE A 18 -4.93 -14.11 -14.29
C PHE A 18 -5.78 -14.63 -15.47
N LEU A 19 -6.84 -15.31 -15.15
CA LEU A 19 -7.82 -15.87 -16.08
C LEU A 19 -9.08 -15.00 -16.07
N VAL A 20 -10.02 -15.28 -16.95
CA VAL A 20 -11.30 -14.57 -17.02
C VAL A 20 -12.05 -14.51 -15.68
N LYS A 21 -11.88 -15.51 -14.83
CA LYS A 21 -12.52 -15.51 -13.48
C LYS A 21 -11.92 -14.44 -12.56
N GLU A 22 -10.61 -14.22 -12.61
CA GLU A 22 -9.93 -13.16 -11.85
C GLU A 22 -10.26 -11.78 -12.45
N GLU A 23 -10.30 -11.66 -13.76
CA GLU A 23 -10.74 -10.42 -14.44
C GLU A 23 -12.16 -10.01 -14.01
N LYS A 24 -13.09 -10.96 -13.88
CA LYS A 24 -14.44 -10.68 -13.40
C LYS A 24 -14.45 -10.17 -11.94
N ILE A 25 -13.59 -10.71 -11.08
CA ILE A 25 -13.45 -10.22 -9.70
C ILE A 25 -13.03 -8.75 -9.71
N LEU A 26 -12.02 -8.41 -10.51
CA LEU A 26 -11.53 -7.03 -10.66
C LEU A 26 -12.58 -6.10 -11.23
N MET A 27 -13.29 -6.51 -12.28
CA MET A 27 -14.40 -5.73 -12.86
C MET A 27 -15.51 -5.44 -11.85
N LEU A 28 -15.87 -6.38 -11.00
CA LEU A 28 -16.90 -6.17 -9.99
C LEU A 28 -16.40 -5.20 -8.91
N ALA A 29 -15.16 -5.33 -8.48
CA ALA A 29 -14.56 -4.45 -7.50
C ALA A 29 -14.40 -3.00 -8.02
N SER A 30 -14.08 -2.82 -9.32
CA SER A 30 -13.97 -1.48 -9.92
C SER A 30 -15.30 -0.73 -10.04
N GLN A 31 -16.43 -1.43 -9.87
CA GLN A 31 -17.77 -0.82 -9.83
C GLN A 31 -18.21 -0.44 -8.41
N SER A 32 -17.44 -0.82 -7.41
CA SER A 32 -17.66 -0.44 -6.02
C SER A 32 -16.99 0.91 -5.75
N ASP A 33 -17.68 1.77 -4.97
CA ASP A 33 -17.10 3.01 -4.48
C ASP A 33 -16.22 2.78 -3.23
N GLU A 34 -16.14 1.53 -2.74
CA GLU A 34 -15.43 1.17 -1.52
C GLU A 34 -14.00 0.70 -1.85
N PHE A 35 -13.00 1.45 -1.40
CA PHE A 35 -11.58 1.11 -1.59
C PHE A 35 -11.22 -0.30 -1.07
N LYS A 36 -11.83 -0.73 0.03
CA LYS A 36 -11.63 -2.07 0.60
C LYS A 36 -12.01 -3.21 -0.37
N ASP A 37 -13.01 -3.00 -1.23
CA ASP A 37 -13.41 -4.01 -2.21
C ASP A 37 -12.32 -4.21 -3.28
N LEU A 38 -11.65 -3.13 -3.69
CA LEU A 38 -10.50 -3.18 -4.58
C LEU A 38 -9.33 -3.94 -3.93
N VAL A 39 -9.02 -3.62 -2.67
CA VAL A 39 -7.94 -4.31 -1.93
C VAL A 39 -8.24 -5.80 -1.80
N ASN A 40 -9.46 -6.17 -1.45
CA ASN A 40 -9.90 -7.57 -1.35
C ASN A 40 -9.79 -8.29 -2.70
N ALA A 41 -10.23 -7.67 -3.78
CA ALA A 41 -10.14 -8.23 -5.12
C ALA A 41 -8.68 -8.47 -5.55
N CYS A 42 -7.81 -7.49 -5.32
CA CYS A 42 -6.38 -7.63 -5.59
C CYS A 42 -5.75 -8.76 -4.78
N THR A 43 -6.04 -8.82 -3.48
CA THR A 43 -5.57 -9.88 -2.59
C THR A 43 -5.97 -11.25 -3.11
N GLN A 44 -7.25 -11.44 -3.47
CA GLN A 44 -7.75 -12.69 -4.00
C GLN A 44 -7.11 -13.06 -5.34
N VAL A 45 -6.90 -12.10 -6.23
CA VAL A 45 -6.24 -12.34 -7.53
C VAL A 45 -4.79 -12.74 -7.32
N VAL A 46 -4.08 -12.04 -6.45
CA VAL A 46 -2.68 -12.35 -6.13
C VAL A 46 -2.56 -13.74 -5.54
N GLU A 47 -3.38 -14.10 -4.55
CA GLU A 47 -3.40 -15.42 -3.93
C GLU A 47 -3.61 -16.54 -4.97
N ASN A 48 -4.62 -16.39 -5.83
CA ASN A 48 -4.91 -17.35 -6.89
C ASN A 48 -3.76 -17.48 -7.90
N CYS A 49 -3.13 -16.36 -8.28
CA CYS A 49 -2.08 -16.33 -9.28
C CYS A 49 -0.74 -16.82 -8.76
N THR A 50 -0.48 -16.70 -7.47
CA THR A 50 0.73 -17.19 -6.78
C THR A 50 0.54 -18.60 -6.20
N PHE A 51 -0.62 -19.24 -6.45
CA PHE A 51 -0.94 -20.60 -5.98
C PHE A 51 -1.00 -20.73 -4.44
N GLY A 52 -1.31 -19.64 -3.73
CA GLY A 52 -1.33 -19.60 -2.27
C GLY A 52 0.03 -19.85 -1.62
N LYS A 53 1.13 -19.57 -2.33
CA LYS A 53 2.49 -19.79 -1.80
C LYS A 53 3.06 -18.60 -1.06
N ILE A 54 2.44 -17.46 -1.19
CA ILE A 54 2.82 -16.23 -0.50
C ILE A 54 1.78 -16.00 0.60
N ASP A 55 2.23 -15.75 1.80
CA ASP A 55 1.36 -15.34 2.90
C ASP A 55 1.01 -13.85 2.76
N ILE A 56 -0.05 -13.59 1.99
CA ILE A 56 -0.49 -12.24 1.65
C ILE A 56 -0.88 -11.44 2.90
N ASN A 57 -1.28 -12.12 3.98
CA ASN A 57 -1.70 -11.47 5.22
C ASN A 57 -0.54 -10.75 5.93
N LYS A 58 0.68 -11.17 5.62
CA LYS A 58 1.91 -10.57 6.18
C LYS A 58 2.58 -9.57 5.27
N LEU A 59 2.11 -9.45 4.03
CA LEU A 59 2.72 -8.52 3.08
C LEU A 59 2.36 -7.07 3.42
N PRO A 60 3.33 -6.16 3.43
CA PRO A 60 3.07 -4.74 3.41
C PRO A 60 2.24 -4.38 2.18
N MET A 61 1.44 -3.32 2.28
CA MET A 61 0.56 -2.89 1.19
C MET A 61 1.33 -2.63 -0.11
N TYR A 62 2.51 -2.02 -0.05
CA TYR A 62 3.31 -1.73 -1.25
C TYR A 62 3.83 -2.99 -1.95
N ASP A 63 4.12 -4.08 -1.22
CA ASP A 63 4.46 -5.37 -1.80
C ASP A 63 3.27 -5.98 -2.54
N LEU A 64 2.08 -5.96 -1.93
CA LEU A 64 0.86 -6.45 -2.56
C LEU A 64 0.54 -5.66 -3.84
N GLN A 65 0.71 -4.35 -3.82
CA GLN A 65 0.51 -3.48 -4.98
C GLN A 65 1.47 -3.82 -6.13
N ASP A 66 2.76 -3.95 -5.84
CA ASP A 66 3.75 -4.28 -6.86
C ASP A 66 3.57 -5.70 -7.40
N LEU A 67 3.24 -6.65 -6.52
CA LEU A 67 2.97 -8.05 -6.90
C LEU A 67 1.74 -8.14 -7.83
N PHE A 68 0.67 -7.43 -7.51
CA PHE A 68 -0.49 -7.31 -8.38
C PHE A 68 -0.10 -6.68 -9.73
N LEU A 69 0.70 -5.61 -9.73
CA LEU A 69 1.16 -4.95 -10.95
C LEU A 69 2.01 -5.88 -11.82
N GLN A 70 2.89 -6.69 -11.23
CA GLN A 70 3.68 -7.69 -11.96
C GLN A 70 2.77 -8.73 -12.64
N ILE A 71 1.73 -9.21 -11.93
CA ILE A 71 0.74 -10.15 -12.48
C ILE A 71 -0.04 -9.50 -13.61
N ARG A 72 -0.53 -8.27 -13.43
CA ARG A 72 -1.31 -7.54 -14.42
C ARG A 72 -0.53 -7.32 -15.71
N ARG A 73 0.71 -6.83 -15.62
CA ARG A 73 1.59 -6.63 -16.78
C ARG A 73 1.73 -7.88 -17.64
N ASN A 74 1.85 -9.05 -17.01
CA ASN A 74 1.97 -10.33 -17.68
C ASN A 74 0.63 -10.96 -18.10
N SER A 75 -0.50 -10.35 -17.74
CA SER A 75 -1.86 -10.85 -18.06
C SER A 75 -2.48 -10.12 -19.23
N ILE A 76 -2.49 -8.78 -19.18
CA ILE A 76 -3.17 -7.92 -20.15
C ILE A 76 -2.26 -6.85 -20.78
N GLY A 77 -0.98 -6.84 -20.42
CA GLY A 77 0.01 -5.91 -20.93
C GLY A 77 0.36 -4.79 -19.97
N SER A 78 1.40 -4.04 -20.34
CA SER A 78 1.95 -2.95 -19.52
C SER A 78 1.38 -1.57 -19.84
N GLU A 79 0.64 -1.42 -20.94
CA GLU A 79 0.03 -0.15 -21.30
C GLU A 79 -1.27 0.06 -20.53
N GLN A 80 -1.44 1.29 -20.02
CA GLN A 80 -2.66 1.72 -19.33
C GLN A 80 -3.05 3.12 -19.82
N ASP A 81 -4.30 3.25 -20.24
CA ASP A 81 -4.86 4.55 -20.55
C ASP A 81 -5.17 5.33 -19.28
N PHE A 82 -4.87 6.62 -19.32
CA PHE A 82 -5.00 7.55 -18.21
C PHE A 82 -5.51 8.90 -18.75
N VAL A 83 -6.48 9.50 -18.06
CA VAL A 83 -7.14 10.72 -18.52
C VAL A 83 -7.09 11.79 -17.44
N PRO A 84 -5.94 12.46 -17.24
CA PRO A 84 -5.80 13.50 -16.25
C PRO A 84 -6.58 14.76 -16.61
N THR A 85 -7.03 15.48 -15.59
CA THR A 85 -7.62 16.81 -15.70
C THR A 85 -6.51 17.86 -15.49
N CYS A 86 -6.38 18.80 -16.41
CA CYS A 86 -5.44 19.90 -16.27
C CYS A 86 -5.85 20.85 -15.15
N GLY A 87 -4.91 21.14 -14.22
CA GLY A 87 -5.17 22.05 -13.09
C GLY A 87 -5.43 23.50 -13.49
N GLU A 88 -5.04 23.93 -14.70
CA GLU A 88 -5.18 25.32 -15.16
C GLU A 88 -6.44 25.57 -16.02
N CYS A 89 -6.75 24.64 -16.92
CA CYS A 89 -7.86 24.85 -17.85
C CYS A 89 -9.01 23.83 -17.68
N GLU A 90 -8.90 22.93 -16.72
CA GLU A 90 -9.88 21.90 -16.34
C GLU A 90 -10.28 20.94 -17.48
N LYS A 91 -9.52 20.95 -18.58
CA LYS A 91 -9.74 20.01 -19.69
C LYS A 91 -8.99 18.72 -19.47
N THR A 92 -9.61 17.62 -19.89
CA THR A 92 -9.01 16.28 -19.85
C THR A 92 -8.24 15.99 -21.13
N THR A 93 -7.23 15.15 -21.01
CA THR A 93 -6.41 14.67 -22.14
C THR A 93 -6.07 13.21 -21.91
N ALA A 94 -6.27 12.37 -22.91
CA ALA A 94 -5.90 10.95 -22.83
C ALA A 94 -4.39 10.79 -22.99
N TYR A 95 -3.78 10.02 -22.10
CA TYR A 95 -2.39 9.56 -22.16
C TYR A 95 -2.34 8.05 -21.96
N THR A 96 -1.37 7.42 -22.54
CA THR A 96 -1.05 6.02 -22.27
C THR A 96 0.25 5.98 -21.46
N ILE A 97 0.23 5.29 -20.35
CA ILE A 97 1.39 5.10 -19.47
C ILE A 97 1.92 3.68 -19.60
N ASP A 98 3.23 3.50 -19.48
CA ASP A 98 3.84 2.18 -19.34
C ASP A 98 3.98 1.82 -17.86
N LEU A 99 3.23 0.83 -17.42
CA LEU A 99 3.26 0.34 -16.04
C LEU A 99 4.63 -0.26 -15.63
N ASN A 100 5.56 -0.49 -16.57
CA ASN A 100 6.93 -0.86 -16.26
C ASN A 100 7.75 0.29 -15.63
N GLU A 101 7.27 1.52 -15.77
CA GLU A 101 7.89 2.70 -15.18
C GLU A 101 7.52 2.88 -13.70
N LEU A 102 6.44 2.24 -13.24
CA LEU A 102 6.07 2.24 -11.83
C LEU A 102 7.04 1.42 -11.01
N LYS A 103 7.50 2.00 -9.93
CA LYS A 103 8.43 1.35 -8.98
C LYS A 103 8.02 1.69 -7.55
N VAL A 104 8.36 0.79 -6.64
CA VAL A 104 8.27 1.09 -5.21
C VAL A 104 9.45 1.98 -4.85
N GLU A 105 9.15 3.21 -4.43
CA GLU A 105 10.14 4.18 -3.94
C GLU A 105 10.16 4.19 -2.41
N GLY A 106 11.30 4.62 -1.82
CA GLY A 106 11.48 4.74 -0.38
C GLY A 106 12.00 3.49 0.33
N LEU A 107 12.32 2.42 -0.40
CA LEU A 107 12.83 1.18 0.22
C LEU A 107 14.17 1.35 0.93
N ASP A 108 15.06 2.18 0.38
CA ASP A 108 16.41 2.41 0.92
C ASP A 108 16.41 3.33 2.16
N ASP A 109 15.34 4.10 2.36
CA ASP A 109 15.22 5.11 3.41
C ASP A 109 14.28 4.67 4.55
N MET A 110 13.92 3.38 4.61
CA MET A 110 13.02 2.87 5.65
C MET A 110 13.66 2.97 7.04
N PRO A 111 12.98 3.61 8.01
CA PRO A 111 13.41 3.58 9.40
C PRO A 111 13.29 2.16 9.98
N ASP A 112 14.02 1.87 11.04
CA ASP A 112 14.08 0.54 11.68
C ASP A 112 12.77 0.15 12.42
N GLY A 113 11.82 1.07 12.52
CA GLY A 113 10.53 0.85 13.15
C GLY A 113 10.57 0.76 14.67
N LYS A 114 11.70 1.07 15.32
CA LYS A 114 11.80 1.08 16.77
C LYS A 114 11.66 2.48 17.32
N ILE A 115 10.64 2.68 18.14
CA ILE A 115 10.35 3.96 18.79
C ILE A 115 10.50 3.78 20.30
N ASN A 116 11.47 4.48 20.87
CA ASN A 116 11.71 4.45 22.31
C ASN A 116 10.73 5.40 23.00
N VAL A 117 9.85 4.87 23.83
CA VAL A 117 8.93 5.68 24.64
C VAL A 117 9.66 6.24 25.86
N ASN A 118 10.42 5.38 26.52
CA ASN A 118 11.27 5.71 27.66
C ASN A 118 12.30 4.58 27.85
N ASP A 119 13.00 4.56 28.99
CA ASP A 119 13.98 3.52 29.30
C ASP A 119 13.36 2.11 29.50
N GLU A 120 12.02 2.01 29.64
CA GLU A 120 11.32 0.76 29.95
C GLU A 120 10.54 0.19 28.75
N PHE A 121 10.10 1.06 27.82
CA PHE A 121 9.19 0.67 26.72
C PHE A 121 9.76 1.04 25.36
N VAL A 122 9.72 0.09 24.44
CA VAL A 122 9.97 0.29 23.00
C VAL A 122 8.74 -0.16 22.23
N ILE A 123 8.22 0.70 21.38
CA ILE A 123 7.17 0.34 20.43
C ILE A 123 7.84 -0.10 19.12
N LYS A 124 7.53 -1.31 18.68
CA LYS A 124 7.96 -1.80 17.39
C LYS A 124 6.86 -1.57 16.37
N MET A 125 7.22 -0.84 15.31
CA MET A 125 6.31 -0.49 14.22
C MET A 125 6.47 -1.43 13.04
N ARG A 126 5.38 -1.65 12.32
CA ARG A 126 5.34 -2.30 11.00
C ARG A 126 4.54 -1.45 10.03
N TYR A 127 4.75 -1.63 8.74
CA TYR A 127 3.86 -1.03 7.77
C TYR A 127 2.55 -1.82 7.66
N PRO A 128 1.41 -1.15 7.40
CA PRO A 128 0.12 -1.80 7.35
C PRO A 128 0.06 -2.84 6.24
N THR A 129 -0.57 -3.96 6.54
CA THR A 129 -0.85 -5.03 5.57
C THR A 129 -2.20 -4.78 4.87
N ALA A 130 -2.47 -5.52 3.79
CA ALA A 130 -3.77 -5.45 3.11
C ALA A 130 -4.94 -5.74 4.06
N ILE A 131 -4.77 -6.69 4.99
CA ILE A 131 -5.80 -7.04 5.98
C ILE A 131 -6.08 -5.89 6.94
N SER A 132 -5.03 -5.18 7.39
CA SER A 132 -5.23 -4.01 8.24
C SER A 132 -6.08 -2.96 7.54
N PHE A 133 -5.83 -2.70 6.25
CA PHE A 133 -6.63 -1.76 5.46
C PHE A 133 -8.09 -2.17 5.31
N VAL A 134 -8.38 -3.45 5.21
CA VAL A 134 -9.76 -3.94 5.01
C VAL A 134 -10.56 -3.93 6.30
N ASN A 135 -9.94 -4.28 7.42
CA ASN A 135 -10.66 -4.56 8.67
C ASN A 135 -10.73 -3.35 9.61
N ASP A 136 -9.65 -2.58 9.73
CA ASP A 136 -9.47 -1.66 10.86
C ASP A 136 -9.08 -0.23 10.47
N PHE A 137 -8.98 0.07 9.15
CA PHE A 137 -8.40 1.31 8.71
C PHE A 137 -9.48 2.38 8.51
N ASP A 138 -9.65 3.22 9.53
CA ASP A 138 -10.31 4.51 9.36
C ASP A 138 -9.23 5.57 9.08
N THR A 139 -9.14 6.00 7.83
CA THR A 139 -8.14 6.99 7.40
C THR A 139 -8.33 8.36 8.03
N ASP A 140 -9.51 8.62 8.56
CA ASP A 140 -9.86 9.90 9.20
C ASP A 140 -9.51 9.90 10.69
N ASP A 141 -9.21 8.72 11.28
CA ASP A 141 -8.77 8.57 12.66
C ASP A 141 -7.27 8.23 12.75
N ASP A 142 -6.47 9.21 13.15
CA ASP A 142 -5.01 9.11 13.32
C ASP A 142 -4.59 7.96 14.27
N ILE A 143 -5.35 7.76 15.36
CA ILE A 143 -5.09 6.67 16.32
C ILE A 143 -5.36 5.31 15.69
N SER A 144 -6.40 5.16 14.89
CA SER A 144 -6.71 3.93 14.16
C SER A 144 -5.58 3.58 13.18
N VAL A 145 -5.09 4.58 12.42
CA VAL A 145 -3.96 4.41 11.49
C VAL A 145 -2.70 3.97 12.25
N ILE A 146 -2.35 4.67 13.32
CA ILE A 146 -1.15 4.35 14.12
C ILE A 146 -1.27 2.96 14.74
N SER A 147 -2.41 2.61 15.32
CA SER A 147 -2.66 1.28 15.91
C SER A 147 -2.41 0.15 14.93
N SER A 148 -2.85 0.30 13.68
CA SER A 148 -2.66 -0.72 12.63
C SER A 148 -1.19 -0.91 12.22
N CYS A 149 -0.34 0.06 12.55
CA CYS A 149 1.09 0.05 12.25
C CYS A 149 1.96 -0.42 13.43
N ILE A 150 1.39 -0.76 14.57
CA ILE A 150 2.15 -1.34 15.69
C ILE A 150 2.28 -2.85 15.49
N GLU A 151 3.48 -3.39 15.68
CA GLU A 151 3.74 -4.83 15.69
C GLU A 151 3.70 -5.38 17.12
N SER A 152 4.44 -4.75 18.03
CA SER A 152 4.52 -5.15 19.43
C SER A 152 4.94 -3.98 20.34
N ILE A 153 4.68 -4.15 21.63
CA ILE A 153 5.19 -3.30 22.70
C ILE A 153 6.20 -4.16 23.48
N GLU A 154 7.44 -3.72 23.51
CA GLU A 154 8.55 -4.45 24.11
C GLU A 154 9.03 -3.77 25.39
N THR A 155 9.33 -4.57 26.40
CA THR A 155 10.02 -4.18 27.63
C THR A 155 11.35 -4.96 27.74
N GLU A 156 12.17 -4.68 28.75
CA GLU A 156 13.39 -5.47 28.98
C GLU A 156 13.10 -6.97 29.27
N GLU A 157 11.92 -7.28 29.82
CA GLU A 157 11.58 -8.63 30.30
C GLU A 157 10.56 -9.35 29.39
N ASP A 158 9.74 -8.61 28.58
CA ASP A 158 8.63 -9.17 27.85
C ASP A 158 8.37 -8.43 26.53
N SER A 159 7.66 -9.10 25.61
CA SER A 159 7.18 -8.54 24.35
C SER A 159 5.73 -8.95 24.15
N THR A 160 4.85 -7.97 24.09
CA THR A 160 3.41 -8.15 23.86
C THR A 160 3.08 -7.83 22.41
N ALA A 161 2.60 -8.83 21.66
CA ALA A 161 2.10 -8.61 20.31
C ALA A 161 0.82 -7.76 20.34
N ILE A 162 0.68 -6.86 19.37
CA ILE A 162 -0.46 -5.95 19.35
C ILE A 162 -1.81 -6.69 19.22
N GLU A 163 -1.79 -7.86 18.60
CA GLU A 163 -2.96 -8.72 18.40
C GLU A 163 -3.49 -9.32 19.72
N ASP A 164 -2.66 -9.30 20.77
CA ASP A 164 -3.03 -9.78 22.11
C ASP A 164 -3.54 -8.66 23.03
N VAL A 165 -3.57 -7.41 22.55
CA VAL A 165 -4.02 -6.23 23.30
C VAL A 165 -5.43 -5.84 22.88
N GLU A 166 -6.32 -5.64 23.85
CA GLU A 166 -7.66 -5.16 23.58
C GLU A 166 -7.63 -3.74 23.01
N ARG A 167 -8.51 -3.44 22.05
CA ARG A 167 -8.49 -2.15 21.32
C ARG A 167 -8.63 -0.95 22.26
N GLU A 168 -9.48 -1.04 23.26
CA GLU A 168 -9.71 0.00 24.24
C GLU A 168 -8.46 0.29 25.06
N GLU A 169 -7.74 -0.74 25.49
CA GLU A 169 -6.48 -0.61 26.23
C GLU A 169 -5.39 0.03 25.34
N LEU A 170 -5.33 -0.35 24.07
CA LEU A 170 -4.39 0.23 23.12
C LEU A 170 -4.64 1.72 22.90
N VAL A 171 -5.89 2.12 22.74
CA VAL A 171 -6.27 3.53 22.58
C VAL A 171 -5.88 4.33 23.82
N GLU A 172 -6.22 3.86 25.02
CA GLU A 172 -5.84 4.51 26.29
C GLU A 172 -4.31 4.63 26.44
N PHE A 173 -3.58 3.58 26.03
CA PHE A 173 -2.11 3.60 26.03
C PHE A 173 -1.59 4.69 25.09
N LEU A 174 -2.05 4.71 23.83
CA LEU A 174 -1.60 5.68 22.83
C LEU A 174 -1.92 7.12 23.25
N GLU A 175 -3.10 7.37 23.82
CA GLU A 175 -3.49 8.69 24.34
C GLU A 175 -2.65 9.15 25.54
N SER A 176 -2.01 8.21 26.24
CA SER A 176 -1.12 8.50 27.36
C SER A 176 0.32 8.84 26.93
N LEU A 177 0.67 8.58 25.66
CA LEU A 177 2.03 8.80 25.18
C LEU A 177 2.39 10.27 25.03
N PRO A 178 3.67 10.64 25.23
CA PRO A 178 4.18 11.95 24.89
C PRO A 178 3.97 12.28 23.41
N ILE A 179 3.72 13.56 23.11
CA ILE A 179 3.43 14.00 21.74
C ILE A 179 4.60 13.82 20.78
N ASP A 180 5.84 13.85 21.27
CA ASP A 180 7.05 13.59 20.50
C ASP A 180 7.10 12.13 20.03
N VAL A 181 6.77 11.18 20.90
CA VAL A 181 6.63 9.75 20.55
C VAL A 181 5.58 9.55 19.45
N MET A 182 4.41 10.17 19.60
CA MET A 182 3.36 10.14 18.56
C MET A 182 3.84 10.73 17.24
N ASN A 183 4.64 11.79 17.26
CA ASN A 183 5.20 12.39 16.06
C ASN A 183 6.27 11.49 15.40
N GLU A 184 7.04 10.73 16.16
CA GLU A 184 7.97 9.73 15.63
C GLU A 184 7.20 8.61 14.94
N MET A 185 6.10 8.12 15.52
CA MET A 185 5.22 7.12 14.91
C MET A 185 4.63 7.61 13.58
N ARG A 186 4.14 8.85 13.54
CA ARG A 186 3.65 9.49 12.31
C ARG A 186 4.75 9.63 11.26
N THR A 187 5.98 9.93 11.68
CA THR A 187 7.13 10.03 10.78
C THR A 187 7.48 8.69 10.17
N PHE A 188 7.44 7.60 10.97
CA PHE A 188 7.59 6.24 10.48
C PHE A 188 6.54 5.91 9.41
N ILE A 189 5.27 6.19 9.67
CA ILE A 189 4.16 5.92 8.74
C ILE A 189 4.33 6.69 7.43
N ARG A 190 4.76 7.96 7.49
CA ARG A 190 5.01 8.79 6.31
C ARG A 190 6.20 8.33 5.47
N ALA A 191 7.13 7.60 6.07
CA ALA A 191 8.28 7.02 5.39
C ALA A 191 7.95 5.68 4.70
N MET A 192 6.68 5.25 4.70
CA MET A 192 6.26 4.01 4.06
C MET A 192 6.59 4.02 2.57
N PRO A 193 7.27 2.99 2.07
CA PRO A 193 7.50 2.82 0.65
C PRO A 193 6.18 2.84 -0.13
N THR A 194 6.20 3.44 -1.31
CA THR A 194 5.00 3.64 -2.10
C THR A 194 5.25 3.25 -3.55
N LEU A 195 4.31 2.53 -4.15
CA LEU A 195 4.31 2.30 -5.59
C LEU A 195 3.88 3.59 -6.28
N VAL A 196 4.79 4.25 -6.98
CA VAL A 196 4.55 5.57 -7.57
C VAL A 196 5.19 5.70 -8.95
N HIS A 197 4.53 6.48 -9.81
CA HIS A 197 5.09 7.00 -11.04
C HIS A 197 4.64 8.46 -11.21
N ILE A 198 5.60 9.33 -11.50
CA ILE A 198 5.33 10.74 -11.71
C ILE A 198 5.38 11.02 -13.21
N ILE A 199 4.30 11.58 -13.76
CA ILE A 199 4.18 11.94 -15.16
C ILE A 199 4.25 13.45 -15.26
N ASP A 200 5.26 13.94 -15.98
CA ASP A 200 5.36 15.32 -16.39
C ASP A 200 4.79 15.44 -17.83
N TYR A 201 3.76 16.27 -18.03
CA TYR A 201 3.18 16.48 -19.34
C TYR A 201 2.82 17.94 -19.59
N THR A 202 2.79 18.31 -20.86
CA THR A 202 2.31 19.64 -21.28
C THR A 202 0.87 19.54 -21.76
N CYS A 203 -0.03 20.29 -21.14
CA CYS A 203 -1.42 20.31 -21.54
C CYS A 203 -1.58 20.79 -23.00
N PRO A 204 -2.18 20.02 -23.91
CA PRO A 204 -2.32 20.41 -25.31
C PRO A 204 -3.36 21.53 -25.53
N HIS A 205 -4.15 21.88 -24.51
CA HIS A 205 -5.20 22.89 -24.60
C HIS A 205 -4.73 24.28 -24.16
N CYS A 206 -3.84 24.36 -23.15
CA CYS A 206 -3.39 25.65 -22.62
C CYS A 206 -1.86 25.78 -22.56
N ASN A 207 -1.13 24.75 -22.96
CA ASN A 207 0.34 24.66 -22.94
C ASN A 207 0.97 24.83 -21.55
N SER A 208 0.20 24.64 -20.47
CA SER A 208 0.76 24.60 -19.12
C SER A 208 1.49 23.28 -18.86
N GLU A 209 2.61 23.36 -18.14
CA GLU A 209 3.30 22.18 -17.63
C GLU A 209 2.52 21.62 -16.44
N GLN A 210 2.26 20.33 -16.46
CA GLN A 210 1.50 19.61 -15.45
C GLN A 210 2.32 18.45 -14.91
N LYS A 211 2.13 18.15 -13.62
CA LYS A 211 2.73 17.02 -12.96
C LYS A 211 1.65 16.20 -12.27
N VAL A 212 1.55 14.93 -12.60
CA VAL A 212 0.57 14.01 -12.02
C VAL A 212 1.28 12.82 -11.41
N SER A 213 0.98 12.53 -10.15
CA SER A 213 1.45 11.33 -9.48
C SER A 213 0.41 10.23 -9.64
N ILE A 214 0.83 9.09 -10.17
CA ILE A 214 0.05 7.87 -10.21
C ILE A 214 0.55 6.98 -9.10
N ASN A 215 -0.31 6.68 -8.15
CA ASN A 215 0.00 5.85 -7.00
C ASN A 215 -1.20 4.94 -6.64
N GLY A 216 -0.89 3.80 -6.07
CA GLY A 216 -1.89 2.89 -5.52
C GLY A 216 -2.79 2.20 -6.55
N TYR A 217 -3.88 1.61 -6.05
CA TYR A 217 -4.79 0.77 -6.85
C TYR A 217 -5.74 1.58 -7.74
N GLU A 218 -6.08 2.81 -7.37
CA GLU A 218 -7.14 3.60 -8.03
C GLU A 218 -6.92 3.80 -9.52
N HIS A 219 -5.66 3.88 -9.95
CA HIS A 219 -5.30 4.11 -11.34
C HIS A 219 -5.10 2.83 -12.18
N PHE A 220 -5.16 1.64 -11.56
CA PHE A 220 -4.88 0.38 -12.26
C PHE A 220 -6.13 -0.35 -12.76
N PHE A 221 -7.32 0.15 -12.43
CA PHE A 221 -8.61 -0.47 -12.74
C PHE A 221 -9.51 0.38 -13.65
N ALA A 222 -9.02 1.52 -14.11
CA ALA A 222 -9.75 2.39 -15.02
C ALA A 222 -9.79 1.85 -16.46
#